data_41aaec2685eeaeb289547e131a35e511
#
_entry.id   41aaec2685eeaeb289547e131a35e511
#
_cell.length_a   1.000
_cell.length_b   1.000
_cell.length_c   1.000
_cell.angle_alpha   90.00
_cell.angle_beta   90.00
_cell.angle_gamma   90.00
#
_symmetry.space_group_name_H-M   'P 1'
#
loop_
_entity.id
_entity.type
_entity.pdbx_description
1 polymer ?
#
loop_
_entity_poly.entity_id
_entity_poly.type
_entity_poly.pdbx_seq_one_letter_code
_entity_poly.pdbx_strand_id
1 'polypeptide(L)'
;PFDSEAKQELFEALRKPYIDGITFSGGDPLATFNRDETLNLIKEIKDKMPDKTVWVYTGYTKEVLQQQDPVFMQDLLSQIDVLVDGPFVQEKLNVNYEWAGSTNQRVLRKEDGFMKSTSSVYEYEDRKGSVMDECVFNANQLQDQEITSDDNYEDIDDIDDLSL
;
A
#
# COMPACT_ATOMS: atom_id res chain seq x y z
N PRO A 1 8.17 12.93 -9.52
CA PRO A 1 9.06 11.80 -9.24
C PRO A 1 9.67 11.98 -7.85
N PHE A 2 9.93 10.88 -7.15
CA PHE A 2 10.67 10.91 -5.89
C PHE A 2 12.16 10.99 -6.23
N ASP A 3 12.68 12.20 -6.29
CA ASP A 3 14.07 12.49 -6.64
C ASP A 3 14.96 12.72 -5.40
N SER A 4 16.21 13.09 -5.64
CA SER A 4 17.18 13.31 -4.57
C SER A 4 16.82 14.49 -3.65
N GLU A 5 16.15 15.51 -4.17
CA GLU A 5 15.72 16.68 -3.40
C GLU A 5 14.56 16.30 -2.46
N ALA A 6 13.52 15.63 -3.00
CA ALA A 6 12.40 15.11 -2.22
C ALA A 6 12.88 14.12 -1.13
N LYS A 7 13.87 13.30 -1.45
CA LYS A 7 14.50 12.38 -0.49
C LYS A 7 15.22 13.14 0.63
N GLN A 8 15.96 14.19 0.31
CA GLN A 8 16.63 15.01 1.31
C GLN A 8 15.62 15.69 2.24
N GLU A 9 14.56 16.29 1.69
CA GLU A 9 13.49 16.91 2.48
C GLU A 9 12.82 15.89 3.42
N LEU A 10 12.57 14.68 2.95
CA LEU A 10 12.03 13.59 3.78
C LEU A 10 12.95 13.30 4.98
N PHE A 11 14.26 13.15 4.76
CA PHE A 11 15.21 12.87 5.83
C PHE A 11 15.35 14.04 6.80
N GLU A 12 15.30 15.28 6.32
CA GLU A 12 15.27 16.47 7.18
C GLU A 12 14.02 16.54 8.04
N ALA A 13 12.86 16.19 7.48
CA ALA A 13 11.61 16.08 8.24
C ALA A 13 11.69 15.01 9.32
N LEU A 14 12.16 13.81 8.99
CA LEU A 14 12.27 12.69 9.92
C LEU A 14 13.24 12.95 11.09
N ARG A 15 14.26 13.80 10.92
CA ARG A 15 15.18 14.17 12.00
C ARG A 15 14.55 15.03 13.09
N LYS A 16 13.38 15.61 12.84
CA LYS A 16 12.71 16.44 13.84
C LYS A 16 12.29 15.61 15.05
N PRO A 17 12.52 16.08 16.29
CA PRO A 17 12.31 15.27 17.49
C PRO A 17 10.83 14.93 17.78
N TYR A 18 9.90 15.65 17.18
CA TYR A 18 8.46 15.42 17.32
C TYR A 18 7.87 14.50 16.23
N ILE A 19 8.70 14.01 15.32
CA ILE A 19 8.29 13.02 14.31
C ILE A 19 8.73 11.65 14.79
N ASP A 20 7.77 10.77 15.10
CA ASP A 20 8.04 9.44 15.63
C ASP A 20 8.38 8.42 14.54
N GLY A 21 7.95 8.65 13.31
CA GLY A 21 8.18 7.69 12.23
C GLY A 21 7.60 8.11 10.89
N ILE A 22 7.47 7.15 10.01
CA ILE A 22 6.96 7.31 8.64
C ILE A 22 5.92 6.25 8.31
N THR A 23 4.92 6.66 7.54
CA THR A 23 3.92 5.78 6.96
C THR A 23 4.03 5.78 5.44
N PHE A 24 4.23 4.60 4.87
CA PHE A 24 4.14 4.37 3.43
C PHE A 24 2.72 3.98 3.08
N SER A 25 2.08 4.79 2.22
CA SER A 25 0.73 4.52 1.70
C SER A 25 0.53 5.24 0.36
N GLY A 26 -0.62 5.01 -0.29
CA GLY A 26 -0.89 5.57 -1.62
C GLY A 26 -0.12 4.87 -2.73
N GLY A 27 -0.74 4.65 -3.90
CA GLY A 27 -0.10 3.99 -5.04
C GLY A 27 0.44 2.58 -4.74
N ASP A 28 -0.02 1.93 -3.70
CA ASP A 28 0.43 0.68 -3.09
C ASP A 28 1.97 0.53 -3.04
N PRO A 29 2.59 0.78 -1.87
CA PRO A 29 4.05 0.68 -1.70
C PRO A 29 4.63 -0.71 -2.00
N LEU A 30 3.81 -1.76 -1.92
CA LEU A 30 4.23 -3.15 -2.17
C LEU A 30 3.79 -3.68 -3.55
N ALA A 31 3.23 -2.83 -4.41
CA ALA A 31 3.03 -3.15 -5.81
C ALA A 31 4.37 -3.48 -6.48
N THR A 32 4.36 -4.39 -7.44
CA THR A 32 5.57 -4.94 -8.07
C THR A 32 6.53 -3.86 -8.60
N PHE A 33 5.99 -2.73 -9.07
CA PHE A 33 6.78 -1.63 -9.62
C PHE A 33 7.29 -0.63 -8.58
N ASN A 34 6.81 -0.70 -7.31
CA ASN A 34 7.20 0.20 -6.21
C ASN A 34 8.02 -0.50 -5.14
N ARG A 35 7.81 -1.80 -4.92
CA ARG A 35 8.23 -2.53 -3.73
C ARG A 35 9.74 -2.51 -3.47
N ASP A 36 10.55 -2.59 -4.51
CA ASP A 36 12.01 -2.62 -4.36
C ASP A 36 12.54 -1.25 -3.94
N GLU A 37 12.03 -0.17 -4.53
CA GLU A 37 12.38 1.19 -4.16
C GLU A 37 11.89 1.54 -2.76
N THR A 38 10.67 1.13 -2.41
CA THR A 38 10.11 1.26 -1.06
C THR A 38 10.99 0.57 -0.03
N LEU A 39 11.37 -0.70 -0.26
CA LEU A 39 12.23 -1.44 0.66
C LEU A 39 13.62 -0.82 0.81
N ASN A 40 14.21 -0.35 -0.29
CA ASN A 40 15.50 0.33 -0.24
C ASN A 40 15.44 1.62 0.59
N LEU A 41 14.37 2.41 0.43
CA LEU A 41 14.17 3.63 1.21
C LEU A 41 13.95 3.30 2.71
N ILE A 42 13.16 2.29 3.01
CA ILE A 42 12.95 1.82 4.40
C ILE A 42 14.27 1.41 5.05
N LYS A 43 15.09 0.62 4.35
CA LYS A 43 16.42 0.22 4.85
C LYS A 43 17.32 1.42 5.14
N GLU A 44 17.34 2.39 4.25
CA GLU A 44 18.12 3.62 4.46
C GLU A 44 17.62 4.44 5.65
N ILE A 45 16.30 4.50 5.86
CA ILE A 45 15.71 5.15 7.03
C ILE A 45 16.13 4.41 8.31
N LYS A 46 16.00 3.09 8.36
CA LYS A 46 16.36 2.29 9.53
C LYS A 46 17.86 2.30 9.83
N ASP A 47 18.71 2.38 8.81
CA ASP A 47 20.16 2.52 8.98
C ASP A 47 20.55 3.86 9.62
N LYS A 48 19.95 4.95 9.13
CA LYS A 48 20.26 6.32 9.59
C LYS A 48 19.51 6.74 10.86
N MET A 49 18.33 6.19 11.07
CA MET A 49 17.40 6.56 12.14
C MET A 49 16.67 5.32 12.67
N PRO A 50 17.34 4.41 13.37
CA PRO A 50 16.78 3.13 13.82
C PRO A 50 15.58 3.29 14.76
N ASP A 51 15.51 4.40 15.49
CA ASP A 51 14.43 4.69 16.45
C ASP A 51 13.12 5.11 15.79
N LYS A 52 13.14 5.46 14.50
CA LYS A 52 11.92 5.87 13.80
C LYS A 52 11.06 4.65 13.46
N THR A 53 9.78 4.73 13.77
CA THR A 53 8.82 3.68 13.41
C THR A 53 8.49 3.74 11.93
N VAL A 54 8.29 2.56 11.31
CA VAL A 54 7.93 2.43 9.90
C VAL A 54 6.63 1.64 9.77
N TRP A 55 5.63 2.29 9.19
CA TRP A 55 4.34 1.70 8.87
C TRP A 55 4.20 1.55 7.36
N VAL A 56 3.64 0.42 6.93
CA VAL A 56 3.39 0.17 5.50
C VAL A 56 1.95 -0.29 5.32
N TYR A 57 1.24 0.37 4.41
CA TYR A 57 -0.11 0.00 3.98
C TYR A 57 -0.05 -0.68 2.63
N THR A 58 -0.83 -1.75 2.44
CA THR A 58 -0.93 -2.42 1.16
C THR A 58 -2.32 -3.01 0.95
N GLY A 59 -2.77 -3.06 -0.29
CA GLY A 59 -3.99 -3.76 -0.67
C GLY A 59 -3.83 -5.28 -0.77
N TYR A 60 -2.60 -5.79 -0.74
CA TYR A 60 -2.33 -7.24 -0.72
C TYR A 60 -2.43 -7.77 0.71
N THR A 61 -2.71 -9.07 0.85
CA THR A 61 -2.51 -9.74 2.13
C THR A 61 -1.05 -10.20 2.29
N LYS A 62 -0.58 -10.26 3.52
CA LYS A 62 0.77 -10.76 3.85
C LYS A 62 1.04 -12.12 3.20
N GLU A 63 0.06 -13.01 3.25
CA GLU A 63 0.16 -14.37 2.71
C GLU A 63 0.37 -14.38 1.21
N VAL A 64 -0.36 -13.53 0.47
CA VAL A 64 -0.20 -13.38 -0.99
C VAL A 64 1.21 -12.87 -1.32
N LEU A 65 1.66 -11.81 -0.65
CA LEU A 65 3.01 -11.28 -0.86
C LEU A 65 4.09 -12.31 -0.51
N GLN A 66 3.89 -13.07 0.57
CA GLN A 66 4.82 -14.11 1.00
C GLN A 66 4.89 -15.30 0.02
N GLN A 67 3.78 -15.62 -0.65
CA GLN A 67 3.76 -16.64 -1.71
C GLN A 67 4.46 -16.14 -2.98
N GLN A 68 4.28 -14.86 -3.33
CA GLN A 68 4.89 -14.27 -4.52
C GLN A 68 6.41 -14.12 -4.39
N ASP A 69 6.87 -13.64 -3.24
CA ASP A 69 8.29 -13.40 -2.98
C ASP A 69 8.60 -13.53 -1.48
N PRO A 70 8.89 -14.75 -1.01
CA PRO A 70 9.17 -15.00 0.40
C PRO A 70 10.44 -14.29 0.90
N VAL A 71 11.44 -14.10 0.02
CA VAL A 71 12.70 -13.46 0.38
C VAL A 71 12.48 -11.96 0.60
N PHE A 72 11.79 -11.31 -0.33
CA PHE A 72 11.39 -9.91 -0.20
C PHE A 72 10.58 -9.68 1.07
N MET A 73 9.57 -10.52 1.34
CA MET A 73 8.72 -10.38 2.53
C MET A 73 9.48 -10.58 3.83
N GLN A 74 10.40 -11.53 3.89
CA GLN A 74 11.25 -11.71 5.08
C GLN A 74 12.10 -10.47 5.33
N ASP A 75 12.68 -9.91 4.29
CA ASP A 75 13.51 -8.72 4.38
C ASP A 75 12.66 -7.49 4.80
N LEU A 76 11.52 -7.25 4.15
CA LEU A 76 10.59 -6.18 4.51
C LEU A 76 10.16 -6.25 5.97
N LEU A 77 9.66 -7.41 6.42
CA LEU A 77 9.19 -7.60 7.80
C LEU A 77 10.30 -7.43 8.84
N SER A 78 11.56 -7.64 8.47
CA SER A 78 12.69 -7.36 9.36
C SER A 78 12.87 -5.87 9.63
N GLN A 79 12.47 -5.01 8.70
CA GLN A 79 12.72 -3.57 8.71
C GLN A 79 11.53 -2.73 9.23
N ILE A 80 10.30 -3.18 9.03
CA ILE A 80 9.10 -2.41 9.38
C ILE A 80 8.61 -2.74 10.79
N ASP A 81 7.81 -1.85 11.37
CA ASP A 81 7.21 -2.02 12.70
C ASP A 81 5.73 -2.42 12.60
N VAL A 82 5.03 -1.94 11.58
CA VAL A 82 3.61 -2.26 11.34
C VAL A 82 3.33 -2.46 9.86
N LEU A 83 2.61 -3.53 9.54
CA LEU A 83 2.01 -3.77 8.24
C LEU A 83 0.49 -3.70 8.36
N VAL A 84 -0.13 -2.78 7.63
CA VAL A 84 -1.58 -2.75 7.45
C VAL A 84 -1.89 -3.38 6.11
N ASP A 85 -2.47 -4.57 6.12
CA ASP A 85 -2.64 -5.40 4.94
C ASP A 85 -4.11 -5.68 4.60
N GLY A 86 -4.35 -6.07 3.36
CA GLY A 86 -5.67 -6.40 2.83
C GLY A 86 -6.32 -5.25 2.05
N PRO A 87 -7.15 -5.59 1.05
CA PRO A 87 -7.83 -4.62 0.21
C PRO A 87 -8.86 -3.81 1.00
N PHE A 88 -9.00 -2.52 0.68
CA PHE A 88 -10.12 -1.74 1.18
C PHE A 88 -11.42 -2.24 0.56
N VAL A 89 -12.42 -2.53 1.40
CA VAL A 89 -13.76 -2.97 0.98
C VAL A 89 -14.79 -1.95 1.47
N GLN A 90 -15.47 -1.27 0.52
CA GLN A 90 -16.42 -0.19 0.83
C GLN A 90 -17.57 -0.64 1.74
N GLU A 91 -18.09 -1.85 1.53
CA GLU A 91 -19.17 -2.44 2.31
C GLU A 91 -18.77 -2.77 3.75
N LYS A 92 -17.46 -2.82 4.00
CA LYS A 92 -16.86 -3.06 5.31
C LYS A 92 -16.23 -1.81 5.92
N LEU A 93 -16.52 -0.64 5.35
CA LEU A 93 -16.06 0.65 5.88
C LEU A 93 -16.45 0.78 7.36
N ASN A 94 -15.46 1.10 8.20
CA ASN A 94 -15.71 1.39 9.60
C ASN A 94 -14.77 2.53 10.07
N VAL A 95 -15.35 3.71 10.26
CA VAL A 95 -14.60 4.91 10.68
C VAL A 95 -14.03 4.83 12.09
N ASN A 96 -14.51 3.89 12.91
CA ASN A 96 -14.02 3.65 14.26
C ASN A 96 -12.99 2.51 14.32
N TYR A 97 -12.63 1.94 13.15
CA TYR A 97 -11.61 0.89 13.07
C TYR A 97 -10.24 1.54 13.10
N GLU A 98 -9.49 1.31 14.17
CA GLU A 98 -8.21 1.97 14.35
C GLU A 98 -7.22 1.56 13.26
N TRP A 99 -6.61 2.55 12.63
CA TRP A 99 -5.51 2.41 11.67
C TRP A 99 -5.84 1.70 10.35
N ALA A 100 -7.11 1.34 10.11
CA ALA A 100 -7.56 0.76 8.87
C ALA A 100 -8.91 1.32 8.42
N GLY A 101 -9.20 1.28 7.12
CA GLY A 101 -10.41 1.86 6.56
C GLY A 101 -11.60 0.91 6.55
N SER A 102 -11.35 -0.39 6.53
CA SER A 102 -12.39 -1.42 6.49
C SER A 102 -12.06 -2.60 7.40
N THR A 103 -13.07 -3.26 7.94
CA THR A 103 -12.92 -4.28 8.99
C THR A 103 -12.23 -5.57 8.53
N ASN A 104 -12.05 -5.77 7.24
CA ASN A 104 -11.30 -6.90 6.68
C ASN A 104 -9.79 -6.64 6.58
N GLN A 105 -9.34 -5.38 6.71
CA GLN A 105 -7.93 -5.07 6.76
C GLN A 105 -7.36 -5.44 8.13
N ARG A 106 -6.07 -5.80 8.17
CA ARG A 106 -5.40 -6.22 9.41
C ARG A 106 -4.27 -5.26 9.76
N VAL A 107 -4.14 -4.94 11.04
CA VAL A 107 -3.01 -4.18 11.57
C VAL A 107 -2.06 -5.17 12.24
N LEU A 108 -0.99 -5.54 11.55
CA LEU A 108 -0.03 -6.55 11.98
C LEU A 108 1.21 -5.85 12.55
N ARG A 109 1.57 -6.14 13.81
CA ARG A 109 2.68 -5.50 14.50
C ARG A 109 3.89 -6.43 14.62
N LYS A 110 5.08 -5.86 14.56
CA LYS A 110 6.35 -6.59 14.72
C LYS A 110 6.46 -7.27 16.09
N GLU A 111 6.02 -6.61 17.14
CA GLU A 111 5.98 -7.13 18.51
C GLU A 111 5.18 -8.42 18.67
N ASP A 112 4.13 -8.60 17.82
CA ASP A 112 3.29 -9.81 17.75
C ASP A 112 3.80 -10.80 16.68
N GLY A 113 4.99 -10.59 16.11
CA GLY A 113 5.54 -11.40 15.02
C GLY A 113 4.72 -11.31 13.74
N PHE A 114 3.98 -10.21 13.53
CA PHE A 114 3.03 -10.02 12.41
C PHE A 114 1.98 -11.13 12.30
N MET A 115 1.61 -11.74 13.41
CA MET A 115 0.66 -12.86 13.47
C MET A 115 -0.74 -12.45 13.90
N LYS A 116 -0.87 -11.34 14.62
CA LYS A 116 -2.13 -10.87 15.19
C LYS A 116 -2.50 -9.51 14.63
N SER A 117 -3.80 -9.33 14.35
CA SER A 117 -4.36 -8.00 14.20
C SER A 117 -4.57 -7.41 15.58
N THR A 118 -3.95 -6.27 15.86
CA THR A 118 -4.10 -5.54 17.13
C THR A 118 -5.21 -4.50 17.10
N SER A 119 -6.01 -4.48 16.01
CA SER A 119 -7.23 -3.68 16.05
C SER A 119 -8.14 -4.27 17.10
N SER A 120 -8.46 -3.48 18.09
CA SER A 120 -9.53 -3.78 19.06
C SER A 120 -10.87 -3.69 18.32
N VAL A 121 -11.15 -4.72 17.54
CA VAL A 121 -12.51 -4.94 17.09
C VAL A 121 -13.28 -5.28 18.36
N TYR A 122 -14.19 -4.44 18.82
CA TYR A 122 -15.32 -4.92 19.57
C TYR A 122 -15.90 -6.04 18.73
N GLU A 123 -15.74 -7.29 19.17
CA GLU A 123 -16.37 -8.45 18.56
C GLU A 123 -17.88 -8.19 18.54
N TYR A 124 -18.34 -7.63 17.45
CA TYR A 124 -19.74 -7.72 17.11
C TYR A 124 -19.92 -9.17 16.72
N GLU A 125 -20.31 -9.99 17.70
CA GLU A 125 -20.72 -11.37 17.47
C GLU A 125 -21.88 -11.36 16.47
N ASP A 126 -21.57 -11.49 15.20
CA ASP A 126 -22.56 -11.81 14.19
C ASP A 126 -22.89 -13.30 14.32
N ARG A 127 -23.80 -13.59 15.26
CA ARG A 127 -24.38 -14.93 15.44
C ARG A 127 -25.34 -15.21 14.31
N LYS A 128 -24.90 -15.27 13.08
CA LYS A 128 -25.60 -16.02 12.01
C LYS A 128 -24.59 -16.54 11.02
N GLY A 129 -24.43 -17.87 11.05
CA GLY A 129 -23.55 -18.59 10.15
C GLY A 129 -23.81 -18.20 8.69
N SER A 130 -22.80 -17.62 8.12
CA SER A 130 -22.62 -17.47 6.70
C SER A 130 -21.19 -17.93 6.43
N VAL A 131 -21.08 -18.98 5.66
CA VAL A 131 -19.84 -19.49 5.11
C VAL A 131 -19.12 -18.32 4.46
N MET A 132 -17.95 -17.96 4.99
CA MET A 132 -17.09 -16.97 4.37
C MET A 132 -16.54 -17.56 3.09
N ASP A 133 -17.10 -17.13 1.97
CA ASP A 133 -16.44 -17.30 0.68
C ASP A 133 -15.11 -16.57 0.73
N GLU A 134 -14.05 -17.32 0.53
CA GLU A 134 -12.69 -16.82 0.37
C GLU A 134 -12.67 -15.84 -0.80
N CYS A 135 -12.63 -14.54 -0.51
CA CYS A 135 -12.24 -13.55 -1.51
C CYS A 135 -10.75 -13.73 -1.80
N VAL A 136 -10.42 -14.75 -2.58
CA VAL A 136 -9.12 -14.86 -3.23
C VAL A 136 -9.08 -13.78 -4.30
N PHE A 137 -8.44 -12.67 -4.02
CA PHE A 137 -8.13 -11.69 -5.04
C PHE A 137 -7.13 -12.32 -6.00
N ASN A 138 -7.62 -12.73 -7.15
CA ASN A 138 -6.80 -13.34 -8.18
C ASN A 138 -6.03 -12.25 -8.92
N ALA A 139 -4.74 -12.08 -8.58
CA ALA A 139 -3.83 -11.12 -9.22
C ALA A 139 -3.71 -11.29 -10.74
N ASN A 140 -4.23 -12.41 -11.30
CA ASN A 140 -4.24 -12.66 -12.73
C ASN A 140 -5.34 -11.89 -13.50
N GLN A 141 -6.27 -11.21 -12.83
CA GLN A 141 -7.30 -10.41 -13.51
C GLN A 141 -6.84 -9.02 -13.95
N LEU A 142 -5.64 -8.60 -13.59
CA LEU A 142 -5.09 -7.29 -14.02
C LEU A 142 -4.26 -7.37 -15.31
N GLN A 143 -4.07 -8.55 -15.92
CA GLN A 143 -3.26 -8.70 -17.13
C GLN A 143 -4.05 -8.62 -18.45
N ASP A 144 -5.38 -8.61 -18.43
CA ASP A 144 -6.20 -8.66 -19.66
C ASP A 144 -6.95 -7.35 -19.99
N GLN A 145 -6.51 -6.23 -19.49
CA GLN A 145 -6.92 -4.94 -20.07
C GLN A 145 -5.80 -4.42 -20.97
N GLU A 146 -5.65 -5.05 -22.15
CA GLU A 146 -5.03 -4.39 -23.29
C GLU A 146 -5.80 -3.11 -23.58
N ILE A 147 -5.11 -1.99 -23.39
CA ILE A 147 -5.59 -0.69 -23.85
C ILE A 147 -5.54 -0.76 -25.37
N THR A 148 -6.67 -1.06 -26.02
CA THR A 148 -6.83 -0.79 -27.43
C THR A 148 -6.92 0.72 -27.60
N SER A 149 -5.80 1.33 -27.96
CA SER A 149 -5.76 2.71 -28.42
C SER A 149 -6.31 2.77 -29.84
N ASP A 150 -7.60 2.96 -29.99
CA ASP A 150 -8.18 3.49 -31.23
C ASP A 150 -8.25 5.01 -31.08
N ASP A 151 -7.10 5.65 -31.26
CA ASP A 151 -7.04 7.08 -31.53
C ASP A 151 -7.38 7.32 -33.01
N ASN A 152 -8.66 7.49 -33.29
CA ASN A 152 -9.08 8.19 -34.49
C ASN A 152 -8.82 9.69 -34.30
N TYR A 153 -7.63 10.13 -34.67
CA TYR A 153 -7.39 11.52 -35.01
C TYR A 153 -8.03 11.77 -36.38
N GLU A 154 -9.21 12.39 -36.40
CA GLU A 154 -9.71 13.04 -37.61
C GLU A 154 -8.92 14.32 -37.84
N ASP A 155 -8.19 14.33 -38.97
CA ASP A 155 -7.56 15.49 -39.55
C ASP A 155 -8.61 16.59 -39.80
N ILE A 156 -8.43 17.70 -39.11
CA ILE A 156 -9.11 18.94 -39.49
C ILE A 156 -8.07 19.81 -40.21
N ASP A 157 -7.82 19.48 -41.47
CA ASP A 157 -7.32 20.42 -42.44
C ASP A 157 -8.51 21.17 -43.02
N ASP A 158 -8.32 22.46 -43.33
CA ASP A 158 -9.16 23.44 -44.01
C ASP A 158 -9.93 24.44 -43.12
N ILE A 159 -9.24 25.50 -42.77
CA ILE A 159 -9.83 26.83 -42.90
C ILE A 159 -8.76 27.76 -43.50
N ASP A 160 -8.71 27.75 -44.83
CA ASP A 160 -8.21 28.87 -45.60
C ASP A 160 -9.31 29.95 -45.70
N ASP A 161 -8.82 31.17 -45.70
CA ASP A 161 -9.45 32.34 -46.34
C ASP A 161 -10.56 33.09 -45.59
N LEU A 162 -10.19 34.20 -45.06
CA LEU A 162 -10.96 35.45 -45.23
C LEU A 162 -10.08 36.68 -45.02
N SER A 163 -9.67 37.25 -46.15
CA SER A 163 -9.19 38.61 -46.29
C SER A 163 -10.24 39.66 -45.82
N LEU A 164 -9.77 40.63 -45.05
CA LEU A 164 -9.95 42.10 -45.29
C LEU A 164 -9.29 42.86 -44.12
#